data_18b096f45f7de016de2685e476f6f1d3
#
_entry.id   18b096f45f7de016de2685e476f6f1d3
#
_cell.length_a   1.000
_cell.length_b   1.000
_cell.length_c   1.000
_cell.angle_alpha   90.00
_cell.angle_beta   90.00
_cell.angle_gamma   90.00
#
_symmetry.space_group_name_H-M   'P 1'
#
loop_
_entity.id
_entity.type
_entity.pdbx_description
1 polymer ?
#
loop_
_entity_poly.entity_id
_entity_poly.type
_entity_poly.pdbx_seq_one_letter_code
_entity_poly.pdbx_strand_id
1 'polypeptide(L)'
;MQYYFIGGLGGNCYHLAPLIDELGFPVTFLDPYREMIQTEKDLRAWFQGQIEQAEEICLLGHSLGGDLARYLGAAFPQIRALILLDGGYLDMEKILPLEEELEGTSSFMQQQVFSTLEEAVLAEFGDGADPTPIARKAVEASYRWNPASEQYELNLDLEKVLALLRLRRTIKADQISLADKPVLFIGPRYQEEPEWRKAALNQLDPKIKQVLLEGLGHELYTEAPEIVAREINNWLQNVHK
;
A
#
# COMPACT_ATOMS: atom_id res chain seq x y z
N MET A 1 -15.43 6.21 14.12
CA MET A 1 -14.74 6.01 12.81
C MET A 1 -14.00 4.69 12.86
N GLN A 2 -14.09 3.88 11.79
CA GLN A 2 -13.35 2.61 11.64
C GLN A 2 -12.18 2.84 10.69
N TYR A 3 -11.07 2.13 10.94
CA TYR A 3 -9.85 2.31 10.16
C TYR A 3 -9.54 1.03 9.38
N TYR A 4 -9.31 1.20 8.08
CA TYR A 4 -8.95 0.13 7.16
C TYR A 4 -7.67 0.48 6.42
N PHE A 5 -6.88 -0.53 6.09
CA PHE A 5 -5.61 -0.37 5.38
C PHE A 5 -5.54 -1.30 4.17
N ILE A 6 -5.22 -0.74 3.01
CA ILE A 6 -4.90 -1.49 1.80
C ILE A 6 -3.40 -1.39 1.56
N GLY A 7 -2.70 -2.54 1.62
CA GLY A 7 -1.26 -2.61 1.42
C GLY A 7 -0.83 -2.43 -0.03
N GLY A 8 0.44 -2.15 -0.23
CA GLY A 8 1.12 -2.25 -1.50
C GLY A 8 1.26 -3.70 -1.98
N LEU A 9 1.86 -3.90 -3.14
CA LEU A 9 2.10 -5.24 -3.69
C LEU A 9 2.98 -6.08 -2.74
N GLY A 10 2.47 -7.24 -2.35
CA GLY A 10 3.16 -8.13 -1.42
C GLY A 10 2.99 -7.80 0.06
N GLY A 11 2.39 -6.65 0.39
CA GLY A 11 2.10 -6.29 1.77
C GLY A 11 1.14 -7.28 2.44
N ASN A 12 1.32 -7.53 3.73
CA ASN A 12 0.44 -8.37 4.54
C ASN A 12 0.22 -7.75 5.94
N CYS A 13 -0.67 -8.36 6.73
CA CYS A 13 -1.04 -7.80 8.04
C CYS A 13 0.12 -7.71 9.04
N TYR A 14 1.17 -8.52 8.89
CA TYR A 14 2.34 -8.47 9.78
C TYR A 14 3.26 -7.28 9.46
N HIS A 15 3.31 -6.83 8.19
CA HIS A 15 3.97 -5.57 7.85
C HIS A 15 3.28 -4.36 8.50
N LEU A 16 1.94 -4.42 8.64
CA LEU A 16 1.17 -3.35 9.24
C LEU A 16 1.22 -3.36 10.78
N ALA A 17 1.49 -4.51 11.41
CA ALA A 17 1.37 -4.67 12.85
C ALA A 17 2.18 -3.65 13.67
N PRO A 18 3.46 -3.32 13.36
CA PRO A 18 4.20 -2.30 14.08
C PRO A 18 3.55 -0.92 14.04
N LEU A 19 2.97 -0.55 12.89
CA LEU A 19 2.26 0.73 12.77
C LEU A 19 0.98 0.73 13.63
N ILE A 20 0.24 -0.38 13.70
CA ILE A 20 -0.97 -0.49 14.55
C ILE A 20 -0.61 -0.30 16.02
N ASP A 21 0.47 -0.92 16.48
CA ASP A 21 0.93 -0.81 17.87
C ASP A 21 1.23 0.66 18.23
N GLU A 22 1.86 1.41 17.33
CA GLU A 22 2.18 2.83 17.53
C GLU A 22 0.97 3.77 17.37
N LEU A 23 -0.01 3.41 16.54
CA LEU A 23 -1.23 4.22 16.38
C LEU A 23 -2.10 4.20 17.63
N GLY A 24 -2.13 3.09 18.38
CA GLY A 24 -2.93 2.93 19.60
C GLY A 24 -4.42 2.70 19.36
N PHE A 25 -4.82 2.43 18.12
CA PHE A 25 -6.19 2.04 17.75
C PHE A 25 -6.16 0.94 16.67
N PRO A 26 -7.24 0.12 16.58
CA PRO A 26 -7.28 -0.99 15.63
C PRO A 26 -7.39 -0.48 14.19
N VAL A 27 -6.65 -1.12 13.28
CA VAL A 27 -6.73 -0.94 11.84
C VAL A 27 -6.93 -2.31 11.19
N THR A 28 -7.95 -2.46 10.36
CA THR A 28 -8.23 -3.71 9.66
C THR A 28 -7.46 -3.74 8.34
N PHE A 29 -6.59 -4.72 8.17
CA PHE A 29 -5.88 -4.96 6.91
C PHE A 29 -6.82 -5.58 5.88
N LEU A 30 -6.88 -4.99 4.68
CA LEU A 30 -7.64 -5.49 3.54
C LEU A 30 -6.68 -5.96 2.45
N ASP A 31 -6.85 -7.19 1.99
CA ASP A 31 -5.98 -7.83 0.99
C ASP A 31 -6.70 -7.99 -0.37
N PRO A 32 -6.56 -7.04 -1.30
CA PRO A 32 -7.18 -7.13 -2.61
C PRO A 32 -6.54 -8.20 -3.52
N TYR A 33 -5.36 -8.69 -3.17
CA TYR A 33 -4.62 -9.66 -3.98
C TYR A 33 -5.16 -11.09 -3.84
N ARG A 34 -6.11 -11.33 -2.93
CA ARG A 34 -6.77 -12.63 -2.77
C ARG A 34 -7.93 -12.84 -3.74
N GLU A 35 -8.45 -11.76 -4.31
CA GLU A 35 -9.61 -11.80 -5.20
C GLU A 35 -9.23 -11.41 -6.63
N MET A 36 -10.00 -11.89 -7.62
CA MET A 36 -9.85 -11.47 -8.99
C MET A 36 -10.61 -10.15 -9.20
N ILE A 37 -9.87 -9.03 -9.15
CA ILE A 37 -10.41 -7.67 -9.30
C ILE A 37 -9.90 -7.11 -10.63
N GLN A 38 -10.73 -7.12 -11.65
CA GLN A 38 -10.38 -6.69 -13.00
C GLN A 38 -10.99 -5.35 -13.40
N THR A 39 -12.10 -4.98 -12.76
CA THR A 39 -12.86 -3.78 -13.12
C THR A 39 -13.14 -2.92 -11.89
N GLU A 40 -13.48 -1.65 -12.12
CA GLU A 40 -13.95 -0.76 -11.05
C GLU A 40 -15.17 -1.32 -10.31
N LYS A 41 -16.05 -2.07 -11.02
CA LYS A 41 -17.20 -2.72 -10.41
C LYS A 41 -16.77 -3.82 -9.45
N ASP A 42 -15.78 -4.63 -9.82
CA ASP A 42 -15.25 -5.69 -8.97
C ASP A 42 -14.60 -5.08 -7.71
N LEU A 43 -13.81 -4.01 -7.89
CA LEU A 43 -13.17 -3.31 -6.78
C LEU A 43 -14.20 -2.75 -5.79
N ARG A 44 -15.27 -2.13 -6.29
CA ARG A 44 -16.35 -1.62 -5.44
C ARG A 44 -17.08 -2.75 -4.72
N ALA A 45 -17.40 -3.85 -5.41
CA ALA A 45 -18.09 -5.00 -4.83
C ALA A 45 -17.22 -5.66 -3.76
N TRP A 46 -15.94 -5.85 -4.03
CA TRP A 46 -14.97 -6.37 -3.06
C TRP A 46 -14.93 -5.49 -1.81
N PHE A 47 -14.71 -4.19 -1.97
CA PHE A 47 -14.61 -3.27 -0.84
C PHE A 47 -15.91 -3.18 -0.04
N GLN A 48 -17.07 -3.16 -0.72
CA GLN A 48 -18.37 -3.16 -0.05
C GLN A 48 -18.54 -4.38 0.85
N GLY A 49 -18.10 -5.56 0.44
CA GLY A 49 -18.12 -6.77 1.24
C GLY A 49 -17.21 -6.72 2.49
N GLN A 50 -16.14 -5.91 2.45
CA GLN A 50 -15.24 -5.75 3.60
C GLN A 50 -15.78 -4.79 4.68
N ILE A 51 -16.67 -3.86 4.29
CA ILE A 51 -17.09 -2.75 5.15
C ILE A 51 -18.58 -2.83 5.57
N GLU A 52 -19.23 -3.99 5.47
CA GLU A 52 -20.70 -4.18 5.53
C GLU A 52 -21.47 -3.36 6.57
N GLN A 53 -20.86 -3.04 7.72
CA GLN A 53 -21.51 -2.31 8.82
C GLN A 53 -20.80 -0.98 9.17
N ALA A 54 -19.84 -0.55 8.37
CA ALA A 54 -19.09 0.67 8.67
C ALA A 54 -19.87 1.91 8.25
N GLU A 55 -20.20 2.79 9.19
CA GLU A 55 -20.87 4.06 8.92
C GLU A 55 -19.89 5.17 8.55
N GLU A 56 -18.74 5.20 9.22
CA GLU A 56 -17.68 6.19 8.95
C GLU A 56 -16.31 5.51 8.94
N ILE A 57 -15.57 5.75 7.87
CA ILE A 57 -14.30 5.09 7.57
C ILE A 57 -13.20 6.14 7.39
N CYS A 58 -12.04 5.88 8.00
CA CYS A 58 -10.76 6.40 7.56
C CYS A 58 -10.04 5.29 6.78
N LEU A 59 -9.77 5.51 5.50
CA LEU A 59 -9.11 4.52 4.66
C LEU A 59 -7.64 4.90 4.47
N LEU A 60 -6.76 3.99 4.86
CA LEU A 60 -5.33 4.10 4.65
C LEU A 60 -4.95 3.28 3.41
N GLY A 61 -3.99 3.75 2.62
CA GLY A 61 -3.47 3.00 1.48
C GLY A 61 -1.99 3.26 1.26
N HIS A 62 -1.22 2.19 1.02
CA HIS A 62 0.19 2.27 0.70
C HIS A 62 0.45 1.88 -0.75
N SER A 63 1.30 2.62 -1.47
CA SER A 63 1.72 2.27 -2.84
C SER A 63 0.50 2.03 -3.75
N LEU A 64 0.39 0.89 -4.43
CA LEU A 64 -0.79 0.48 -5.21
C LEU A 64 -2.08 0.53 -4.37
N GLY A 65 -2.03 0.15 -3.09
CA GLY A 65 -3.16 0.30 -2.17
C GLY A 65 -3.59 1.76 -1.97
N GLY A 66 -2.67 2.71 -2.10
CA GLY A 66 -2.97 4.14 -2.11
C GLY A 66 -3.77 4.58 -3.35
N ASP A 67 -3.46 4.02 -4.52
CA ASP A 67 -4.24 4.27 -5.74
C ASP A 67 -5.67 3.74 -5.60
N LEU A 68 -5.82 2.50 -5.08
CA LEU A 68 -7.12 1.91 -4.80
C LEU A 68 -7.89 2.71 -3.74
N ALA A 69 -7.22 3.12 -2.65
CA ALA A 69 -7.83 3.91 -1.58
C ALA A 69 -8.35 5.26 -2.09
N ARG A 70 -7.61 5.94 -2.95
CA ARG A 70 -8.03 7.21 -3.53
C ARG A 70 -9.27 7.05 -4.41
N TYR A 71 -9.31 6.02 -5.26
CA TYR A 71 -10.49 5.69 -6.05
C TYR A 71 -11.71 5.38 -5.16
N LEU A 72 -11.54 4.50 -4.17
CA LEU A 72 -12.60 4.13 -3.24
C LEU A 72 -13.07 5.33 -2.41
N GLY A 73 -12.14 6.20 -2.02
CA GLY A 73 -12.43 7.45 -1.33
C GLY A 73 -13.41 8.35 -2.06
N ALA A 74 -13.33 8.41 -3.39
CA ALA A 74 -14.30 9.14 -4.20
C ALA A 74 -15.62 8.38 -4.39
N ALA A 75 -15.55 7.04 -4.47
CA ALA A 75 -16.69 6.18 -4.79
C ALA A 75 -17.62 5.91 -3.59
N PHE A 76 -17.09 5.96 -2.35
CA PHE A 76 -17.83 5.59 -1.15
C PHE A 76 -18.04 6.79 -0.21
N PRO A 77 -19.28 7.23 0.05
CA PRO A 77 -19.56 8.35 0.95
C PRO A 77 -19.23 8.05 2.41
N GLN A 78 -19.18 6.77 2.82
CA GLN A 78 -18.78 6.35 4.16
C GLN A 78 -17.31 6.63 4.45
N ILE A 79 -16.45 6.69 3.43
CA ILE A 79 -15.06 7.10 3.61
C ILE A 79 -15.02 8.59 3.85
N ARG A 80 -14.71 8.97 5.09
CA ARG A 80 -14.70 10.35 5.57
C ARG A 80 -13.33 10.99 5.52
N ALA A 81 -12.27 10.17 5.56
CA ALA A 81 -10.89 10.63 5.54
C ALA A 81 -10.00 9.62 4.83
N LEU A 82 -8.88 10.07 4.25
CA LEU A 82 -7.88 9.22 3.63
C LEU A 82 -6.49 9.52 4.17
N ILE A 83 -5.68 8.46 4.29
CA ILE A 83 -4.26 8.55 4.58
C ILE A 83 -3.52 7.78 3.49
N LEU A 84 -2.71 8.46 2.71
CA LEU A 84 -1.97 7.92 1.58
C LEU A 84 -0.49 7.83 1.97
N LEU A 85 0.03 6.61 2.04
CA LEU A 85 1.42 6.33 2.35
C LEU A 85 2.16 6.04 1.05
N ASP A 86 2.86 7.02 0.53
CA ASP A 86 3.60 7.01 -0.75
C ASP A 86 2.85 6.34 -1.90
N GLY A 87 1.55 6.63 -2.02
CA GLY A 87 0.66 6.08 -3.05
C GLY A 87 -0.47 7.05 -3.42
N GLY A 88 -1.21 6.73 -4.48
CA GLY A 88 -2.39 7.49 -4.89
C GLY A 88 -2.12 8.85 -5.54
N TYR A 89 -0.90 9.13 -6.00
CA TYR A 89 -0.53 10.44 -6.55
C TYR A 89 0.20 10.38 -7.90
N LEU A 90 0.61 9.20 -8.33
CA LEU A 90 1.41 9.03 -9.54
C LEU A 90 0.57 8.74 -10.77
N ASP A 91 0.83 9.46 -11.85
CA ASP A 91 0.40 9.08 -13.20
C ASP A 91 1.39 8.06 -13.76
N MET A 92 1.09 6.79 -13.57
CA MET A 92 1.97 5.70 -13.97
C MET A 92 2.19 5.63 -15.49
N GLU A 93 1.27 6.16 -16.32
CA GLU A 93 1.45 6.24 -17.76
C GLU A 93 2.65 7.13 -18.17
N LYS A 94 2.98 8.11 -17.33
CA LYS A 94 4.15 8.99 -17.54
C LYS A 94 5.47 8.43 -17.01
N ILE A 95 5.41 7.38 -16.21
CA ILE A 95 6.58 6.85 -15.50
C ILE A 95 7.09 5.59 -16.16
N LEU A 96 6.18 4.65 -16.48
CA LEU A 96 6.54 3.33 -16.99
C LEU A 96 5.41 2.82 -17.90
N PRO A 97 5.69 2.35 -19.14
CA PRO A 97 4.72 1.69 -19.98
C PRO A 97 4.07 0.48 -19.27
N LEU A 98 2.76 0.27 -19.48
CA LEU A 98 2.04 -0.82 -18.83
C LEU A 98 2.68 -2.19 -19.09
N GLU A 99 3.07 -2.47 -20.33
CA GLU A 99 3.66 -3.75 -20.71
C GLU A 99 4.96 -4.02 -19.96
N GLU A 100 5.82 -3.00 -19.84
CA GLU A 100 7.07 -3.10 -19.06
C GLU A 100 6.80 -3.33 -17.57
N GLU A 101 5.77 -2.70 -17.01
CA GLU A 101 5.35 -2.94 -15.64
C GLU A 101 4.86 -4.37 -15.43
N LEU A 102 4.03 -4.90 -16.33
CA LEU A 102 3.51 -6.26 -16.24
C LEU A 102 4.61 -7.30 -16.39
N GLU A 103 5.52 -7.12 -17.37
CA GLU A 103 6.66 -7.99 -17.59
C GLU A 103 7.64 -7.96 -16.41
N GLY A 104 7.96 -6.76 -15.92
CA GLY A 104 8.84 -6.56 -14.76
C GLY A 104 8.27 -7.22 -13.50
N THR A 105 6.97 -7.03 -13.24
CA THR A 105 6.29 -7.67 -12.10
C THR A 105 6.27 -9.19 -12.23
N SER A 106 5.97 -9.71 -13.42
CA SER A 106 5.98 -11.15 -13.67
C SER A 106 7.36 -11.75 -13.44
N SER A 107 8.40 -11.12 -13.97
CA SER A 107 9.79 -11.54 -13.82
C SER A 107 10.23 -11.48 -12.36
N PHE A 108 9.89 -10.41 -11.65
CA PHE A 108 10.16 -10.28 -10.21
C PHE A 108 9.51 -11.41 -9.42
N MET A 109 8.21 -11.66 -9.60
CA MET A 109 7.50 -12.70 -8.86
C MET A 109 8.07 -14.10 -9.13
N GLN A 110 8.48 -14.38 -10.39
CA GLN A 110 9.10 -15.67 -10.75
C GLN A 110 10.49 -15.88 -10.14
N GLN A 111 11.21 -14.80 -9.85
CA GLN A 111 12.54 -14.85 -9.23
C GLN A 111 12.48 -14.95 -7.71
N GLN A 112 11.34 -14.63 -7.09
CA GLN A 112 11.14 -14.71 -5.65
C GLN A 112 10.85 -16.16 -5.24
N VAL A 113 11.85 -17.02 -5.36
CA VAL A 113 11.80 -18.45 -5.02
C VAL A 113 12.98 -18.83 -4.14
N PHE A 114 12.72 -19.57 -3.06
CA PHE A 114 13.72 -19.93 -2.05
C PHE A 114 13.57 -21.39 -1.64
N SER A 115 14.68 -22.03 -1.29
CA SER A 115 14.66 -23.41 -0.79
C SER A 115 14.15 -23.46 0.66
N THR A 116 14.34 -22.38 1.40
CA THR A 116 13.92 -22.25 2.80
C THR A 116 13.36 -20.85 3.09
N LEU A 117 12.54 -20.74 4.12
CA LEU A 117 12.08 -19.41 4.60
C LEU A 117 13.23 -18.56 5.17
N GLU A 118 14.28 -19.22 5.68
CA GLU A 118 15.47 -18.52 6.17
C GLU A 118 16.21 -17.80 5.04
N GLU A 119 16.29 -18.42 3.84
CA GLU A 119 16.84 -17.76 2.65
C GLU A 119 16.01 -16.54 2.23
N ALA A 120 14.68 -16.61 2.33
CA ALA A 120 13.82 -15.48 2.06
C ALA A 120 14.04 -14.32 3.06
N VAL A 121 14.17 -14.64 4.35
CA VAL A 121 14.48 -13.66 5.41
C VAL A 121 15.86 -13.03 5.18
N LEU A 122 16.86 -13.85 4.82
CA LEU A 122 18.21 -13.37 4.50
C LEU A 122 18.20 -12.44 3.27
N ALA A 123 17.43 -12.78 2.25
CA ALA A 123 17.31 -11.94 1.04
C ALA A 123 16.69 -10.58 1.33
N GLU A 124 15.74 -10.51 2.27
CA GLU A 124 15.06 -9.27 2.66
C GLU A 124 15.94 -8.36 3.51
N PHE A 125 16.57 -8.91 4.55
CA PHE A 125 17.27 -8.11 5.55
C PHE A 125 18.79 -8.05 5.38
N GLY A 126 19.36 -8.94 4.57
CA GLY A 126 20.80 -9.08 4.40
C GLY A 126 21.47 -9.97 5.44
N ASP A 127 22.74 -10.31 5.15
CA ASP A 127 23.55 -11.19 6.01
C ASP A 127 23.90 -10.48 7.34
N GLY A 128 23.70 -11.18 8.45
CA GLY A 128 23.99 -10.68 9.81
C GLY A 128 22.93 -9.74 10.37
N ALA A 129 21.83 -9.48 9.68
CA ALA A 129 20.71 -8.75 10.25
C ALA A 129 19.96 -9.60 11.29
N ASP A 130 19.43 -8.93 12.31
CA ASP A 130 18.59 -9.52 13.37
C ASP A 130 17.20 -8.88 13.34
N PRO A 131 16.32 -9.27 12.38
CA PRO A 131 14.99 -8.70 12.26
C PRO A 131 14.15 -9.03 13.50
N THR A 132 13.28 -8.10 13.88
CA THR A 132 12.31 -8.37 14.96
C THR A 132 11.45 -9.60 14.63
N PRO A 133 10.90 -10.29 15.63
CA PRO A 133 10.04 -11.46 15.40
C PRO A 133 8.86 -11.16 14.46
N ILE A 134 8.28 -9.95 14.52
CA ILE A 134 7.17 -9.55 13.67
C ILE A 134 7.63 -9.28 12.23
N ALA A 135 8.79 -8.66 12.04
CA ALA A 135 9.37 -8.41 10.72
C ALA A 135 9.74 -9.73 10.02
N ARG A 136 10.36 -10.68 10.74
CA ARG A 136 10.58 -12.04 10.25
C ARG A 136 9.27 -12.72 9.82
N LYS A 137 8.25 -12.65 10.67
CA LYS A 137 6.94 -13.23 10.38
C LYS A 137 6.26 -12.61 9.17
N ALA A 138 6.47 -11.32 8.93
CA ALA A 138 5.98 -10.64 7.74
C ALA A 138 6.57 -11.24 6.47
N VAL A 139 7.90 -11.49 6.44
CA VAL A 139 8.56 -12.15 5.31
C VAL A 139 8.06 -13.59 5.16
N GLU A 140 8.06 -14.38 6.24
CA GLU A 140 7.60 -15.78 6.20
C GLU A 140 6.16 -15.91 5.67
N ALA A 141 5.26 -15.00 6.04
CA ALA A 141 3.88 -14.97 5.57
C ALA A 141 3.73 -14.55 4.11
N SER A 142 4.74 -13.90 3.54
CA SER A 142 4.77 -13.52 2.12
C SER A 142 5.05 -14.70 1.20
N TYR A 143 5.45 -15.86 1.74
CA TYR A 143 5.79 -17.05 0.95
C TYR A 143 4.92 -18.25 1.33
N ARG A 144 4.74 -19.15 0.38
CA ARG A 144 4.09 -20.45 0.56
C ARG A 144 4.93 -21.57 -0.05
N TRP A 145 4.91 -22.73 0.56
CA TRP A 145 5.54 -23.92 0.00
C TRP A 145 4.79 -24.40 -1.25
N ASN A 146 5.52 -24.61 -2.34
CA ASN A 146 5.01 -25.25 -3.55
C ASN A 146 5.59 -26.67 -3.66
N PRO A 147 4.77 -27.73 -3.47
CA PRO A 147 5.27 -29.11 -3.49
C PRO A 147 5.68 -29.58 -4.90
N ALA A 148 5.28 -28.88 -5.97
CA ALA A 148 5.64 -29.27 -7.34
C ALA A 148 7.05 -28.78 -7.72
N SER A 149 7.45 -27.61 -7.24
CA SER A 149 8.80 -27.06 -7.43
C SER A 149 9.74 -27.37 -6.26
N GLU A 150 9.22 -27.88 -5.14
CA GLU A 150 9.96 -28.07 -3.88
C GLU A 150 10.64 -26.77 -3.40
N GLN A 151 9.94 -25.63 -3.51
CA GLN A 151 10.42 -24.31 -3.15
C GLN A 151 9.34 -23.48 -2.47
N TYR A 152 9.78 -22.47 -1.74
CA TYR A 152 8.92 -21.36 -1.28
C TYR A 152 8.79 -20.33 -2.39
N GLU A 153 7.56 -20.01 -2.75
CA GLU A 153 7.18 -19.03 -3.77
C GLU A 153 6.34 -17.93 -3.12
N LEU A 154 6.27 -16.75 -3.73
CA LEU A 154 5.40 -15.70 -3.24
C LEU A 154 3.96 -16.22 -3.08
N ASN A 155 3.37 -15.92 -1.94
CA ASN A 155 1.98 -16.26 -1.61
C ASN A 155 1.02 -15.27 -2.30
N LEU A 156 1.25 -15.02 -3.57
CA LEU A 156 0.47 -14.18 -4.46
C LEU A 156 0.09 -14.96 -5.72
N ASP A 157 -1.03 -14.59 -6.31
CA ASP A 157 -1.47 -15.09 -7.60
C ASP A 157 -1.10 -14.07 -8.67
N LEU A 158 -0.26 -14.46 -9.64
CA LEU A 158 0.25 -13.56 -10.66
C LEU A 158 -0.89 -12.91 -11.46
N GLU A 159 -1.91 -13.68 -11.88
CA GLU A 159 -3.01 -13.15 -12.68
C GLU A 159 -3.81 -12.09 -11.91
N LYS A 160 -4.02 -12.29 -10.61
CA LYS A 160 -4.70 -11.31 -9.73
C LYS A 160 -3.88 -10.04 -9.57
N VAL A 161 -2.57 -10.17 -9.41
CA VAL A 161 -1.65 -9.03 -9.35
C VAL A 161 -1.68 -8.24 -10.65
N LEU A 162 -1.53 -8.92 -11.80
CA LEU A 162 -1.55 -8.25 -13.10
C LEU A 162 -2.90 -7.60 -13.41
N ALA A 163 -4.01 -8.20 -12.95
CA ALA A 163 -5.34 -7.58 -13.06
C ALA A 163 -5.43 -6.26 -12.29
N LEU A 164 -4.92 -6.21 -11.07
CA LEU A 164 -4.89 -4.98 -10.27
C LEU A 164 -3.98 -3.90 -10.87
N LEU A 165 -2.83 -4.27 -11.46
CA LEU A 165 -1.96 -3.32 -12.16
C LEU A 165 -2.65 -2.70 -13.39
N ARG A 166 -3.37 -3.52 -14.18
CA ARG A 166 -4.19 -3.01 -15.29
C ARG A 166 -5.32 -2.10 -14.81
N LEU A 167 -6.00 -2.50 -13.74
CA LEU A 167 -7.07 -1.69 -13.14
C LEU A 167 -6.54 -0.35 -12.65
N ARG A 168 -5.36 -0.30 -12.01
CA ARG A 168 -4.71 0.95 -11.58
C ARG A 168 -4.60 1.95 -12.73
N ARG A 169 -4.19 1.49 -13.92
CA ARG A 169 -4.07 2.33 -15.12
C ARG A 169 -5.43 2.85 -15.60
N THR A 170 -6.48 2.10 -15.37
CA THR A 170 -7.85 2.49 -15.74
C THR A 170 -8.43 3.53 -14.78
N ILE A 171 -8.26 3.36 -13.48
CA ILE A 171 -8.84 4.25 -12.46
C ILE A 171 -8.15 5.61 -12.35
N LYS A 172 -6.91 5.75 -12.83
CA LYS A 172 -6.15 7.02 -12.85
C LYS A 172 -6.28 7.82 -11.55
N ALA A 173 -5.82 7.22 -10.47
CA ALA A 173 -6.01 7.74 -9.11
C ALA A 173 -5.53 9.19 -8.94
N ASP A 174 -4.44 9.58 -9.60
CA ASP A 174 -3.87 10.93 -9.60
C ASP A 174 -4.86 12.02 -10.08
N GLN A 175 -5.81 11.67 -10.96
CA GLN A 175 -6.81 12.58 -11.53
C GLN A 175 -8.12 12.63 -10.72
N ILE A 176 -8.28 11.76 -9.70
CA ILE A 176 -9.50 11.71 -8.90
C ILE A 176 -9.54 12.86 -7.91
N SER A 177 -10.60 13.66 -8.01
CA SER A 177 -10.92 14.67 -6.99
C SER A 177 -11.59 14.00 -5.79
N LEU A 178 -11.07 14.30 -4.61
CA LEU A 178 -11.64 13.83 -3.33
C LEU A 178 -12.62 14.84 -2.71
N ALA A 179 -12.98 15.87 -3.48
CA ALA A 179 -13.86 16.95 -3.06
C ALA A 179 -13.37 17.62 -1.76
N ASP A 180 -14.20 17.59 -0.70
CA ASP A 180 -13.86 18.22 0.59
C ASP A 180 -13.43 17.20 1.66
N LYS A 181 -13.12 15.96 1.26
CA LYS A 181 -12.62 14.97 2.21
C LYS A 181 -11.21 15.31 2.66
N PRO A 182 -10.93 15.31 3.96
CA PRO A 182 -9.58 15.49 4.46
C PRO A 182 -8.68 14.33 4.01
N VAL A 183 -7.50 14.69 3.51
CA VAL A 183 -6.49 13.75 3.03
C VAL A 183 -5.14 14.10 3.63
N LEU A 184 -4.49 13.10 4.19
CA LEU A 184 -3.08 13.14 4.58
C LEU A 184 -2.27 12.32 3.58
N PHE A 185 -1.25 12.92 3.00
CA PHE A 185 -0.21 12.23 2.24
C PHE A 185 1.08 12.20 3.06
N ILE A 186 1.64 11.03 3.26
CA ILE A 186 2.97 10.84 3.87
C ILE A 186 3.84 10.09 2.87
N GLY A 187 4.99 10.62 2.54
CA GLY A 187 5.94 9.97 1.64
C GLY A 187 7.38 10.24 2.04
N PRO A 188 8.34 9.50 1.49
CA PRO A 188 9.75 9.78 1.70
C PRO A 188 10.17 11.09 1.05
N ARG A 189 11.18 11.75 1.63
CA ARG A 189 11.92 12.84 1.00
C ARG A 189 13.27 12.32 0.58
N TYR A 190 13.50 12.19 -0.71
CA TYR A 190 14.79 11.78 -1.23
C TYR A 190 15.76 12.98 -1.32
N GLN A 191 17.06 12.73 -1.10
CA GLN A 191 18.10 13.77 -1.27
C GLN A 191 18.16 14.26 -2.74
N GLU A 192 18.09 13.31 -3.67
CA GLU A 192 17.94 13.57 -5.10
C GLU A 192 16.55 13.10 -5.53
N GLU A 193 15.59 14.01 -5.41
CA GLU A 193 14.20 13.73 -5.78
C GLU A 193 14.07 13.62 -7.31
N PRO A 194 13.59 12.50 -7.87
CA PRO A 194 13.35 12.36 -9.31
C PRO A 194 12.38 13.43 -9.84
N GLU A 195 12.66 13.98 -11.03
CA GLU A 195 11.85 15.06 -11.59
C GLU A 195 10.38 14.66 -11.80
N TRP A 196 10.11 13.40 -12.19
CA TRP A 196 8.75 12.89 -12.33
C TRP A 196 8.00 12.90 -10.98
N ARG A 197 8.69 12.59 -9.89
CA ARG A 197 8.11 12.57 -8.55
C ARG A 197 7.87 13.98 -8.02
N LYS A 198 8.82 14.90 -8.20
CA LYS A 198 8.62 16.34 -7.89
C LYS A 198 7.40 16.89 -8.62
N ALA A 199 7.28 16.59 -9.92
CA ALA A 199 6.15 17.03 -10.72
C ALA A 199 4.82 16.48 -10.17
N ALA A 200 4.76 15.19 -9.82
CA ALA A 200 3.58 14.57 -9.26
C ALA A 200 3.20 15.16 -7.89
N LEU A 201 4.17 15.36 -6.99
CA LEU A 201 3.93 15.98 -5.68
C LEU A 201 3.43 17.42 -5.80
N ASN A 202 3.95 18.19 -6.77
CA ASN A 202 3.50 19.56 -7.03
C ASN A 202 2.10 19.64 -7.66
N GLN A 203 1.61 18.54 -8.27
CA GLN A 203 0.28 18.43 -8.84
C GLN A 203 -0.78 17.95 -7.83
N LEU A 204 -0.37 17.51 -6.65
CA LEU A 204 -1.32 17.16 -5.58
C LEU A 204 -2.21 18.36 -5.26
N ASP A 205 -3.51 18.08 -5.04
CA ASP A 205 -4.45 19.12 -4.60
C ASP A 205 -3.90 19.85 -3.36
N PRO A 206 -3.81 21.19 -3.37
CA PRO A 206 -3.31 21.96 -2.23
C PRO A 206 -4.07 21.72 -0.91
N LYS A 207 -5.27 21.17 -0.97
CA LYS A 207 -6.04 20.75 0.22
C LYS A 207 -5.47 19.50 0.90
N ILE A 208 -4.69 18.71 0.18
CA ILE A 208 -4.03 17.51 0.72
C ILE A 208 -2.90 17.95 1.65
N LYS A 209 -2.97 17.55 2.91
CA LYS A 209 -1.86 17.75 3.84
C LYS A 209 -0.70 16.84 3.44
N GLN A 210 0.40 17.43 3.02
CA GLN A 210 1.61 16.69 2.65
C GLN A 210 2.61 16.69 3.81
N VAL A 211 3.17 15.52 4.09
CA VAL A 211 4.28 15.30 5.02
C VAL A 211 5.34 14.46 4.28
N LEU A 212 6.54 15.00 4.15
CA LEU A 212 7.67 14.30 3.54
C LEU A 212 8.72 14.02 4.60
N LEU A 213 9.04 12.73 4.79
CA LEU A 213 9.92 12.22 5.84
C LEU A 213 11.32 11.94 5.27
N GLU A 214 12.35 12.53 5.90
CA GLU A 214 13.74 12.36 5.50
C GLU A 214 14.32 11.03 6.00
N GLY A 215 15.20 10.41 5.20
CA GLY A 215 15.92 9.20 5.59
C GLY A 215 15.10 7.91 5.55
N LEU A 216 13.89 7.95 5.00
CA LEU A 216 13.02 6.79 4.82
C LEU A 216 12.85 6.48 3.33
N GLY A 217 12.56 5.21 3.05
CA GLY A 217 12.24 4.69 1.73
C GLY A 217 10.73 4.60 1.47
N HIS A 218 10.40 3.83 0.44
CA HIS A 218 9.02 3.59 0.03
C HIS A 218 8.19 2.87 1.10
N GLU A 219 8.82 1.96 1.85
CA GLU A 219 8.18 1.16 2.92
C GLU A 219 8.20 1.89 4.28
N LEU A 220 8.04 3.22 4.26
CA LEU A 220 8.19 4.13 5.42
C LEU A 220 7.44 3.68 6.69
N TYR A 221 6.30 3.00 6.55
CA TYR A 221 5.48 2.57 7.69
C TYR A 221 6.00 1.30 8.38
N THR A 222 6.87 0.54 7.71
CA THR A 222 7.61 -0.59 8.28
C THR A 222 8.99 -0.16 8.78
N GLU A 223 9.60 0.83 8.11
CA GLU A 223 10.93 1.35 8.45
C GLU A 223 10.92 2.22 9.72
N ALA A 224 9.89 3.06 9.89
CA ALA A 224 9.76 3.97 11.04
C ALA A 224 8.29 4.12 11.46
N PRO A 225 7.66 3.05 11.98
CA PRO A 225 6.24 3.04 12.33
C PRO A 225 5.88 4.12 13.37
N GLU A 226 6.77 4.40 14.34
CA GLU A 226 6.58 5.43 15.37
C GLU A 226 6.51 6.85 14.78
N ILE A 227 7.31 7.14 13.75
CA ILE A 227 7.31 8.45 13.09
C ILE A 227 6.02 8.60 12.27
N VAL A 228 5.66 7.59 11.49
CA VAL A 228 4.45 7.60 10.67
C VAL A 228 3.19 7.67 11.54
N ALA A 229 3.12 6.89 12.63
CA ALA A 229 2.00 6.93 13.56
C ALA A 229 1.84 8.31 14.21
N ARG A 230 2.95 8.94 14.60
CA ARG A 230 2.92 10.31 15.16
C ARG A 230 2.31 11.31 14.19
N GLU A 231 2.70 11.28 12.92
CA GLU A 231 2.15 12.20 11.90
C GLU A 231 0.65 11.92 11.65
N ILE A 232 0.25 10.65 11.60
CA ILE A 232 -1.15 10.24 11.48
C ILE A 232 -1.95 10.75 12.68
N ASN A 233 -1.50 10.48 13.91
CA ASN A 233 -2.20 10.85 15.14
C ASN A 233 -2.33 12.38 15.27
N ASN A 234 -1.27 13.13 14.94
CA ASN A 234 -1.30 14.60 14.94
C ASN A 234 -2.33 15.14 13.93
N TRP A 235 -2.42 14.54 12.76
CA TRP A 235 -3.37 14.95 11.74
C TRP A 235 -4.81 14.62 12.13
N LEU A 236 -5.08 13.41 12.64
CA LEU A 236 -6.42 12.98 13.07
C LEU A 236 -7.01 13.86 14.16
N GLN A 237 -6.20 14.40 15.09
CA GLN A 237 -6.64 15.35 16.12
C GLN A 237 -7.22 16.63 15.53
N ASN A 238 -6.84 17.01 14.31
CA ASN A 238 -7.29 18.21 13.63
C ASN A 238 -8.48 17.95 12.69
N VAL A 239 -8.67 16.72 12.24
CA VAL A 239 -9.78 16.32 11.35
C VAL A 239 -11.10 16.15 12.13
N HIS A 240 -11.03 15.84 13.41
CA HIS A 240 -12.19 15.63 14.30
C HIS A 240 -12.68 16.91 14.98
N LYS A 241 -12.06 18.06 14.70
CA LYS A 241 -12.51 19.40 15.17
C LYS A 241 -13.37 20.08 14.12
#